data_f0e275cca2856848cfc8cf8765ec7a21
#
_entry.id   f0e275cca2856848cfc8cf8765ec7a21
#
_cell.length_a   1.000
_cell.length_b   1.000
_cell.length_c   1.000
_cell.angle_alpha   90.00
_cell.angle_beta   90.00
_cell.angle_gamma   90.00
#
_symmetry.space_group_name_H-M   'P 1'
#
loop_
_entity.id
_entity.type
_entity.pdbx_description
1 polymer ?
#
loop_
_entity_poly.entity_id
_entity_poly.type
_entity_poly.pdbx_seq_one_letter_code
_entity_poly.pdbx_strand_id
1 'polypeptide(L)'
;MIRYISLLTFTEKGISDIGDSTHRAQEFADLAKQSGVTVEGQYWTTGSRDGLLVLAAEKECCILRVLSELASRGYVRTESMKAFTASDFDSVLKG
;
A
#
# COMPACT_ATOMS: atom_id res chain seq x y z
N MET A 1 0.33 16.37 1.18
CA MET A 1 0.81 15.00 0.99
C MET A 1 -0.15 14.19 0.17
N ILE A 2 0.37 13.35 -0.69
CA ILE A 2 -0.45 12.45 -1.49
C ILE A 2 -0.60 11.15 -0.71
N ARG A 3 -1.82 10.61 -0.70
CA ARG A 3 -2.13 9.41 0.06
C ARG A 3 -2.86 8.40 -0.82
N TYR A 4 -2.47 7.13 -0.69
CA TYR A 4 -3.11 6.02 -1.38
C TYR A 4 -3.50 4.94 -0.39
N ILE A 5 -4.64 4.30 -0.64
CA ILE A 5 -5.03 3.07 0.03
C ILE A 5 -4.89 1.96 -1.00
N SER A 6 -4.20 0.89 -0.63
CA SER A 6 -4.01 -0.25 -1.50
C SER A 6 -4.61 -1.48 -0.84
N LEU A 7 -5.56 -2.09 -1.52
CA LEU A 7 -6.18 -3.34 -1.08
C LEU A 7 -5.36 -4.49 -1.66
N LEU A 8 -5.07 -5.49 -0.84
CA LEU A 8 -4.16 -6.57 -1.19
C LEU A 8 -4.90 -7.90 -1.24
N THR A 9 -4.58 -8.69 -2.25
CA THR A 9 -5.04 -10.07 -2.37
C THR A 9 -3.82 -10.95 -2.56
N PHE A 10 -3.67 -12.00 -1.74
CA PHE A 10 -2.56 -12.93 -1.90
C PHE A 10 -2.68 -13.69 -3.22
N THR A 11 -1.55 -13.86 -3.88
CA THR A 11 -1.40 -14.80 -5.00
C THR A 11 -1.20 -16.21 -4.43
N GLU A 12 -1.14 -17.21 -5.29
CA GLU A 12 -0.79 -18.57 -4.87
C GLU A 12 0.56 -18.59 -4.16
N LYS A 13 1.53 -17.84 -4.69
CA LYS A 13 2.85 -17.71 -4.07
C LYS A 13 2.74 -17.08 -2.67
N GLY A 14 1.92 -16.05 -2.53
CA GLY A 14 1.70 -15.39 -1.25
C GLY A 14 1.03 -16.31 -0.23
N ILE A 15 0.06 -17.10 -0.67
CA ILE A 15 -0.62 -18.06 0.22
C ILE A 15 0.33 -19.16 0.66
N SER A 16 1.11 -19.72 -0.27
CA SER A 16 2.03 -20.81 0.06
C SER A 16 3.13 -20.37 1.04
N ASP A 17 3.41 -19.08 1.10
CA ASP A 17 4.44 -18.52 1.97
C ASP A 17 3.86 -17.53 2.99
N ILE A 18 2.63 -17.76 3.40
CA ILE A 18 1.87 -16.84 4.25
C ILE A 18 2.52 -16.64 5.62
N GLY A 19 3.22 -17.65 6.12
CA GLY A 19 3.89 -17.58 7.42
C GLY A 19 4.98 -16.51 7.48
N ASP A 20 5.47 -16.05 6.32
CA ASP A 20 6.51 -15.03 6.22
C ASP A 20 5.95 -13.65 5.86
N SER A 21 4.62 -13.51 5.82
CA SER A 21 3.99 -12.28 5.32
C SER A 21 4.31 -11.04 6.17
N THR A 22 4.42 -11.20 7.49
CA THR A 22 4.77 -10.06 8.36
C THR A 22 6.20 -9.60 8.13
N HIS A 23 7.11 -10.53 7.86
CA HIS A 23 8.50 -10.20 7.54
C HIS A 23 8.56 -9.45 6.19
N ARG A 24 7.84 -9.93 5.17
CA ARG A 24 7.77 -9.25 3.88
C ARG A 24 7.18 -7.85 4.00
N ALA A 25 6.18 -7.69 4.86
CA ALA A 25 5.56 -6.39 5.11
C ALA A 25 6.56 -5.41 5.73
N GLN A 26 7.40 -5.87 6.65
CA GLN A 26 8.42 -5.04 7.26
C GLN A 26 9.48 -4.63 6.23
N GLU A 27 9.91 -5.57 5.39
CA GLU A 27 10.86 -5.26 4.31
C GLU A 27 10.29 -4.22 3.35
N PHE A 28 9.00 -4.35 3.02
CA PHE A 28 8.33 -3.38 2.16
C PHE A 28 8.30 -1.99 2.81
N ALA A 29 7.97 -1.91 4.09
CA ALA A 29 7.92 -0.63 4.81
C ALA A 29 9.30 0.05 4.81
N ASP A 30 10.36 -0.72 5.00
CA ASP A 30 11.73 -0.20 4.98
C ASP A 30 12.10 0.31 3.58
N LEU A 31 11.77 -0.45 2.54
CA LEU A 31 12.01 -0.05 1.16
C LEU A 31 11.23 1.22 0.82
N ALA A 32 9.96 1.28 1.22
CA ALA A 32 9.11 2.44 0.98
C ALA A 32 9.71 3.70 1.62
N LYS A 33 10.17 3.58 2.86
CA LYS A 33 10.78 4.70 3.58
C LYS A 33 12.01 5.23 2.84
N GLN A 34 12.85 4.33 2.33
CA GLN A 34 14.03 4.71 1.55
C GLN A 34 13.65 5.43 0.25
N SER A 35 12.47 5.17 -0.27
CA SER A 35 11.97 5.76 -1.51
C SER A 35 11.11 7.01 -1.28
N GLY A 36 11.06 7.52 -0.05
CA GLY A 36 10.29 8.71 0.28
C GLY A 36 8.82 8.44 0.53
N VAL A 37 8.43 7.19 0.80
CA VAL A 37 7.05 6.81 1.06
C VAL A 37 6.91 6.33 2.50
N THR A 38 5.92 6.87 3.20
CA THR A 38 5.59 6.45 4.55
C THR A 38 4.45 5.44 4.50
N VAL A 39 4.64 4.28 5.12
CA VAL A 39 3.56 3.34 5.35
C VAL A 39 2.86 3.75 6.64
N GLU A 40 1.71 4.42 6.50
CA GLU A 40 0.96 4.92 7.65
C GLU A 40 0.11 3.84 8.31
N GLY A 41 -0.23 2.79 7.58
CA GLY A 41 -1.00 1.67 8.10
C GLY A 41 -0.75 0.42 7.29
N GLN A 42 -0.71 -0.71 8.00
CA GLN A 42 -0.57 -2.04 7.42
C GLN A 42 -1.47 -2.97 8.20
N TYR A 43 -2.42 -3.60 7.51
CA TYR A 43 -3.38 -4.47 8.17
C TYR A 43 -3.58 -5.74 7.37
N TRP A 44 -3.76 -6.86 8.07
CA TRP A 44 -4.26 -8.11 7.50
C TRP A 44 -5.74 -8.16 7.77
N THR A 45 -6.53 -8.51 6.75
CA THR A 45 -7.99 -8.45 6.85
C THR A 45 -8.61 -9.81 6.57
N THR A 46 -9.84 -9.96 7.00
CA THR A 46 -10.69 -11.09 6.64
C THR A 46 -11.70 -10.61 5.58
N GLY A 47 -12.33 -11.55 4.89
CA GLY A 47 -13.31 -11.21 3.85
C GLY A 47 -12.72 -11.32 2.46
N SER A 48 -13.16 -10.45 1.56
CA SER A 48 -12.78 -10.53 0.14
C SER A 48 -11.37 -10.08 -0.16
N ARG A 49 -10.74 -9.36 0.76
CA ARG A 49 -9.35 -8.89 0.63
C ARG A 49 -8.54 -9.42 1.78
N ASP A 50 -7.23 -9.59 1.55
CA ASP A 50 -6.33 -10.18 2.54
C ASP A 50 -5.55 -9.16 3.33
N GLY A 51 -5.49 -7.94 2.84
CA GLY A 51 -4.77 -6.88 3.54
C GLY A 51 -5.06 -5.50 2.99
N LEU A 52 -4.50 -4.51 3.70
CA LEU A 52 -4.68 -3.10 3.36
C LEU A 52 -3.42 -2.34 3.74
N LEU A 53 -2.98 -1.46 2.85
CA LEU A 53 -1.88 -0.53 3.09
C LEU A 53 -2.40 0.90 2.97
N VAL A 54 -1.90 1.77 3.83
CA VAL A 54 -2.09 3.22 3.68
C VAL A 54 -0.71 3.83 3.45
N LEU A 55 -0.53 4.45 2.30
CA LEU A 55 0.75 5.01 1.88
C LEU A 55 0.64 6.52 1.69
N ALA A 56 1.67 7.25 2.10
CA ALA A 56 1.72 8.70 1.93
C ALA A 56 3.09 9.14 1.44
N ALA A 57 3.12 10.14 0.57
CA ALA A 57 4.35 10.71 0.05
C ALA A 57 4.10 12.11 -0.49
N GLU A 58 5.18 12.88 -0.66
CA GLU A 58 5.08 14.20 -1.28
C GLU A 58 4.83 14.10 -2.78
N LYS A 59 5.33 13.04 -3.42
CA LYS A 59 5.22 12.83 -4.87
C LYS A 59 4.51 11.54 -5.18
N GLU A 60 3.50 11.61 -6.03
CA GLU A 60 2.74 10.45 -6.46
C GLU A 60 3.60 9.38 -7.13
N CYS A 61 4.59 9.80 -7.93
CA CYS A 61 5.47 8.85 -8.61
C CYS A 61 6.23 7.94 -7.64
N CYS A 62 6.54 8.42 -6.43
CA CYS A 62 7.21 7.59 -5.43
C CYS A 62 6.29 6.46 -4.95
N ILE A 63 5.00 6.77 -4.75
CA ILE A 63 4.01 5.78 -4.33
C ILE A 63 3.83 4.73 -5.42
N LEU A 64 3.66 5.17 -6.67
CA LEU A 64 3.46 4.25 -7.79
C LEU A 64 4.67 3.35 -8.00
N ARG A 65 5.86 3.88 -7.78
CA ARG A 65 7.09 3.10 -7.87
C ARG A 65 7.16 1.98 -6.84
N VAL A 66 6.87 2.28 -5.57
CA VAL A 66 6.91 1.24 -4.53
C VAL A 66 5.79 0.23 -4.69
N LEU A 67 4.63 0.64 -5.18
CA LEU A 67 3.54 -0.30 -5.49
C LEU A 67 3.91 -1.23 -6.64
N SER A 68 4.60 -0.71 -7.66
CA SER A 68 5.10 -1.53 -8.77
C SER A 68 6.13 -2.53 -8.28
N GLU A 69 7.01 -2.11 -7.39
CA GLU A 69 8.00 -2.99 -6.75
C GLU A 69 7.32 -4.10 -5.97
N LEU A 70 6.30 -3.76 -5.19
CA LEU A 70 5.53 -4.74 -4.43
C LEU A 70 4.88 -5.77 -5.35
N ALA A 71 4.23 -5.30 -6.41
CA ALA A 71 3.57 -6.18 -7.38
C ALA A 71 4.56 -7.10 -8.08
N SER A 72 5.76 -6.60 -8.40
CA SER A 72 6.78 -7.37 -9.12
C SER A 72 7.28 -8.58 -8.35
N ARG A 73 7.17 -8.56 -7.02
CA ARG A 73 7.59 -9.68 -6.18
C ARG A 73 6.64 -10.87 -6.25
N GLY A 74 5.41 -10.65 -6.69
CA GLY A 74 4.46 -11.69 -6.99
C GLY A 74 3.72 -12.32 -5.82
N TYR A 75 3.85 -11.77 -4.61
CA TYR A 75 3.16 -12.32 -3.42
C TYR A 75 1.74 -11.79 -3.26
N VAL A 76 1.48 -10.59 -3.77
CA VAL A 76 0.17 -9.95 -3.66
C VAL A 76 -0.21 -9.28 -4.97
N ARG A 77 -1.52 -9.18 -5.20
CA ARG A 77 -2.10 -8.29 -6.17
C ARG A 77 -2.64 -7.09 -5.44
N THR A 78 -2.53 -5.92 -6.04
CA THR A 78 -2.95 -4.67 -5.42
C THR A 78 -4.08 -4.04 -6.21
N GLU A 79 -5.00 -3.43 -5.48
CA GLU A 79 -5.99 -2.52 -6.04
C GLU A 79 -5.83 -1.23 -5.28
N SER A 80 -5.28 -0.21 -5.94
CA SER A 80 -4.86 1.02 -5.28
C SER A 80 -5.76 2.17 -5.69
N MET A 81 -6.07 3.01 -4.72
CA MET A 81 -6.92 4.18 -4.94
C MET A 81 -6.35 5.37 -4.21
N LYS A 82 -6.40 6.54 -4.85
CA LYS A 82 -5.99 7.78 -4.23
C LYS A 82 -7.01 8.12 -3.15
N ALA A 83 -6.51 8.48 -1.97
CA ALA A 83 -7.36 8.76 -0.81
C ALA A 83 -7.21 10.21 -0.40
N PHE A 84 -8.29 10.77 0.13
CA PHE A 84 -8.34 12.15 0.58
C PHE A 84 -8.82 12.16 2.03
N THR A 85 -8.13 12.91 2.90
CA THR A 85 -8.64 13.18 4.23
C THR A 85 -9.86 14.09 4.10
N ALA A 86 -10.61 14.23 5.19
CA ALA A 86 -11.76 15.14 5.20
C ALA A 86 -11.32 16.57 4.82
N SER A 87 -10.17 17.00 5.35
CA SER A 87 -9.61 18.32 5.05
C SER A 87 -9.24 18.45 3.56
N ASP A 88 -8.59 17.44 3.01
CA ASP A 88 -8.20 17.43 1.59
C ASP A 88 -9.43 17.46 0.69
N PHE A 89 -10.43 16.66 1.04
CA PHE A 89 -11.64 16.60 0.21
C PHE A 89 -12.44 17.89 0.29
N ASP A 90 -12.47 18.52 1.46
CA ASP A 90 -13.09 19.83 1.62
C ASP A 90 -12.45 20.86 0.69
N SER A 91 -11.13 20.84 0.56
CA SER A 91 -10.40 21.70 -0.36
C SER A 91 -10.78 21.43 -1.82
N VAL A 92 -10.95 20.16 -2.19
CA VAL A 92 -11.38 19.76 -3.53
C VAL A 92 -12.78 20.32 -3.81
N LEU A 93 -13.69 20.24 -2.85
CA LEU A 93 -15.08 20.72 -3.01
C LEU A 93 -15.16 22.24 -3.14
N LYS A 94 -14.24 22.96 -2.51
CA LYS A 94 -14.23 24.43 -2.54
C LYS A 94 -13.43 24.99 -3.71
N GLY A 95 -12.84 24.15 -4.50
CA GLY A 95 -12.12 24.53 -5.69
C GLY A 95 -10.75 24.94 -5.47
#